data_d29a7893c58ad304cd2be98cb7217ca6
#
_entry.id   d29a7893c58ad304cd2be98cb7217ca6
#
_cell.length_a   1.000
_cell.length_b   1.000
_cell.length_c   1.000
_cell.angle_alpha   90.00
_cell.angle_beta   90.00
_cell.angle_gamma   90.00
#
_symmetry.space_group_name_H-M   'P 1'
#
loop_
_entity.id
_entity.type
_entity.pdbx_description
1 polymer ?
#
loop_
_entity_poly.entity_id
_entity_poly.type
_entity_poly.pdbx_seq_one_letter_code
_entity_poly.pdbx_strand_id
1 'polypeptide(L)'
;MTAGRTDTAAGSSAAACPRPPVLAAPDLGRLRDGEADELAAGEMVEDLQLVEADLSGADLSALSLLSCRFSEVFANDTDLAAARLVDCRLERLSATYLHSPRSTWRTVELVDSRIGAWELYDADVESLLMENCRLGFTNLAGTTVRDLLIRATRIDELDLSGIDAQRVRFEDCRVGTLRLHGGSL
;
A
#
# COMPACT_ATOMS: atom_id res chain seq x y z
N MET A 1 -43.38 37.58 -37.87
CA MET A 1 -42.87 37.59 -36.47
C MET A 1 -42.54 36.16 -36.11
N THR A 2 -41.29 35.79 -36.25
CA THR A 2 -40.82 34.40 -36.09
C THR A 2 -39.94 34.37 -34.85
N ALA A 3 -40.39 33.71 -33.79
CA ALA A 3 -39.64 33.55 -32.55
C ALA A 3 -38.63 32.43 -32.73
N GLY A 4 -37.33 32.77 -32.65
CA GLY A 4 -36.26 31.82 -32.65
C GLY A 4 -36.15 31.08 -31.32
N ARG A 5 -36.16 29.78 -31.38
CA ARG A 5 -35.89 28.86 -30.27
C ARG A 5 -34.41 28.61 -30.22
N THR A 6 -33.76 29.11 -29.18
CA THR A 6 -32.35 28.75 -28.90
C THR A 6 -32.33 27.43 -28.14
N ASP A 7 -31.98 26.35 -28.82
CA ASP A 7 -31.64 25.08 -28.20
C ASP A 7 -30.25 25.21 -27.55
N THR A 8 -30.23 25.30 -26.22
CA THR A 8 -29.00 25.18 -25.43
C THR A 8 -28.72 23.68 -25.23
N ALA A 9 -27.87 23.13 -26.09
CA ALA A 9 -27.35 21.78 -25.89
C ALA A 9 -26.50 21.76 -24.62
N ALA A 10 -27.03 21.22 -23.52
CA ALA A 10 -26.25 20.87 -22.35
C ALA A 10 -25.33 19.69 -22.73
N GLY A 11 -24.08 20.00 -22.94
CA GLY A 11 -23.05 18.98 -23.12
C GLY A 11 -22.90 18.16 -21.85
N SER A 12 -23.48 16.98 -21.82
CA SER A 12 -23.19 15.96 -20.81
C SER A 12 -21.76 15.52 -21.01
N SER A 13 -20.84 16.06 -20.20
CA SER A 13 -19.51 15.49 -20.04
C SER A 13 -19.69 14.10 -19.42
N ALA A 14 -19.67 13.06 -20.24
CA ALA A 14 -19.58 11.70 -19.75
C ALA A 14 -18.24 11.60 -18.99
N ALA A 15 -18.30 11.60 -17.67
CA ALA A 15 -17.14 11.31 -16.84
C ALA A 15 -16.56 9.96 -17.29
N ALA A 16 -15.35 9.98 -17.81
CA ALA A 16 -14.67 8.77 -18.23
C ALA A 16 -14.61 7.83 -17.03
N CYS A 17 -15.12 6.61 -17.18
CA CYS A 17 -15.05 5.61 -16.14
C CYS A 17 -13.59 5.43 -15.73
N PRO A 18 -13.23 5.55 -14.44
CA PRO A 18 -11.85 5.44 -14.01
C PRO A 18 -11.30 4.06 -14.42
N ARG A 19 -10.09 4.05 -14.98
CA ARG A 19 -9.45 2.81 -15.40
C ARG A 19 -9.12 1.96 -14.17
N PRO A 20 -9.38 0.65 -14.20
CA PRO A 20 -9.02 -0.21 -13.09
C PRO A 20 -7.49 -0.25 -12.88
N PRO A 21 -7.03 -0.53 -11.65
CA PRO A 21 -5.62 -0.78 -11.38
C PRO A 21 -5.07 -1.92 -12.24
N VAL A 22 -3.83 -1.77 -12.68
CA VAL A 22 -3.07 -2.82 -13.39
C VAL A 22 -2.04 -3.35 -12.41
N LEU A 23 -2.38 -4.44 -11.71
CA LEU A 23 -1.48 -5.05 -10.75
C LEU A 23 -0.61 -6.09 -11.43
N ALA A 24 0.69 -6.05 -11.11
CA ALA A 24 1.61 -7.14 -11.38
C ALA A 24 1.71 -8.03 -10.12
N ALA A 25 1.82 -9.33 -10.29
CA ALA A 25 2.16 -10.21 -9.19
C ALA A 25 3.67 -10.12 -8.90
N PRO A 26 4.10 -10.19 -7.63
CA PRO A 26 5.51 -10.23 -7.29
C PRO A 26 6.24 -11.39 -7.97
N ASP A 27 7.38 -11.11 -8.57
CA ASP A 27 8.29 -12.14 -9.08
C ASP A 27 9.17 -12.62 -7.91
N LEU A 28 8.77 -13.73 -7.29
CA LEU A 28 9.44 -14.26 -6.11
C LEU A 28 10.56 -15.24 -6.43
N GLY A 29 10.84 -15.49 -7.70
CA GLY A 29 11.96 -16.31 -8.12
C GLY A 29 12.15 -17.59 -7.31
N ARG A 30 13.41 -17.90 -6.97
CA ARG A 30 13.77 -19.04 -6.12
C ARG A 30 14.22 -18.54 -4.75
N LEU A 31 13.30 -18.50 -3.79
CA LEU A 31 13.56 -18.03 -2.44
C LEU A 31 14.48 -19.00 -1.66
N ARG A 32 15.35 -18.44 -0.84
CA ARG A 32 16.09 -19.13 0.23
C ARG A 32 15.46 -18.84 1.58
N ASP A 33 15.52 -19.79 2.48
CA ASP A 33 15.15 -19.55 3.88
C ASP A 33 16.18 -18.62 4.53
N GLY A 34 15.72 -17.68 5.34
CA GLY A 34 16.53 -16.74 6.06
C GLY A 34 16.07 -16.51 7.49
N GLU A 35 16.86 -15.75 8.21
CA GLU A 35 16.64 -15.42 9.61
C GLU A 35 16.43 -13.90 9.79
N ALA A 36 15.79 -13.51 10.89
CA ALA A 36 15.47 -12.10 11.17
C ALA A 36 16.71 -11.20 11.30
N ASP A 37 17.82 -11.76 11.75
CA ASP A 37 19.10 -11.05 11.95
C ASP A 37 19.86 -10.73 10.65
N GLU A 38 19.39 -11.27 9.52
CA GLU A 38 19.89 -10.87 8.19
C GLU A 38 19.31 -9.52 7.74
N LEU A 39 18.32 -9.00 8.44
CA LEU A 39 17.68 -7.74 8.10
C LEU A 39 18.22 -6.61 9.00
N ALA A 40 18.81 -5.60 8.41
CA ALA A 40 19.31 -4.43 9.11
C ALA A 40 19.12 -3.14 8.31
N ALA A 41 19.18 -2.01 8.98
CA ALA A 41 19.07 -0.70 8.36
C ALA A 41 20.10 -0.50 7.24
N GLY A 42 19.61 -0.06 6.07
CA GLY A 42 20.43 0.24 4.90
C GLY A 42 20.95 -0.97 4.13
N GLU A 43 20.70 -2.18 4.59
CA GLU A 43 21.13 -3.39 3.88
C GLU A 43 20.27 -3.68 2.63
N MET A 44 20.79 -4.53 1.75
CA MET A 44 20.05 -5.06 0.60
C MET A 44 19.94 -6.57 0.72
N VAL A 45 18.72 -7.06 0.65
CA VAL A 45 18.40 -8.49 0.78
C VAL A 45 17.56 -8.91 -0.42
N GLU A 46 17.96 -10.00 -1.05
CA GLU A 46 17.31 -10.55 -2.24
C GLU A 46 16.95 -12.02 -2.05
N ASP A 47 15.85 -12.45 -2.68
CA ASP A 47 15.41 -13.84 -2.76
C ASP A 47 15.27 -14.51 -1.39
N LEU A 48 14.80 -13.77 -0.39
CA LEU A 48 14.66 -14.26 0.98
C LEU A 48 13.21 -14.66 1.28
N GLN A 49 13.05 -15.83 1.90
CA GLN A 49 11.81 -16.20 2.58
C GLN A 49 12.02 -16.18 4.09
N LEU A 50 11.18 -15.42 4.79
CA LEU A 50 11.15 -15.34 6.24
C LEU A 50 9.82 -15.91 6.74
N VAL A 51 9.87 -16.90 7.61
CA VAL A 51 8.67 -17.57 8.14
C VAL A 51 8.70 -17.58 9.67
N GLU A 52 7.56 -17.27 10.30
CA GLU A 52 7.39 -17.29 11.76
C GLU A 52 8.45 -16.45 12.50
N ALA A 53 8.79 -15.28 11.97
CA ALA A 53 9.86 -14.44 12.53
C ALA A 53 9.31 -13.26 13.35
N ASP A 54 10.13 -12.77 14.26
CA ASP A 54 9.84 -11.58 15.06
C ASP A 54 10.84 -10.46 14.71
N LEU A 55 10.30 -9.40 14.09
CA LEU A 55 11.00 -8.17 13.74
C LEU A 55 10.58 -7.00 14.65
N SER A 56 9.91 -7.30 15.76
CA SER A 56 9.38 -6.25 16.64
C SER A 56 10.50 -5.37 17.21
N GLY A 57 10.34 -4.06 17.08
CA GLY A 57 11.33 -3.06 17.50
C GLY A 57 12.57 -2.98 16.60
N ALA A 58 12.61 -3.68 15.48
CA ALA A 58 13.74 -3.62 14.58
C ALA A 58 13.81 -2.29 13.83
N ASP A 59 15.01 -1.73 13.74
CA ASP A 59 15.35 -0.65 12.83
C ASP A 59 15.73 -1.24 11.48
N LEU A 60 14.82 -1.16 10.53
CA LEU A 60 14.95 -1.57 9.14
C LEU A 60 14.88 -0.37 8.19
N SER A 61 15.22 0.81 8.69
CA SER A 61 15.22 2.03 7.90
C SER A 61 16.19 1.93 6.71
N ALA A 62 15.72 2.41 5.55
CA ALA A 62 16.44 2.32 4.28
C ALA A 62 16.82 0.89 3.83
N LEU A 63 16.26 -0.15 4.44
CA LEU A 63 16.42 -1.54 3.98
C LEU A 63 15.85 -1.69 2.56
N SER A 64 16.56 -2.42 1.71
CA SER A 64 16.09 -2.80 0.37
C SER A 64 15.78 -4.28 0.32
N LEU A 65 14.50 -4.61 0.05
CA LEU A 65 14.03 -5.98 -0.15
C LEU A 65 13.68 -6.19 -1.62
N LEU A 66 14.27 -7.20 -2.25
CA LEU A 66 13.97 -7.59 -3.63
C LEU A 66 13.54 -9.06 -3.66
N SER A 67 12.42 -9.33 -4.31
CA SER A 67 11.90 -10.70 -4.48
C SER A 67 11.82 -11.46 -3.16
N CYS A 68 11.24 -10.85 -2.11
CA CYS A 68 11.19 -11.42 -0.77
C CYS A 68 9.76 -11.82 -0.37
N ARG A 69 9.68 -12.88 0.44
CA ARG A 69 8.42 -13.33 1.04
C ARG A 69 8.50 -13.38 2.54
N PHE A 70 7.58 -12.72 3.22
CA PHE A 70 7.43 -12.77 4.66
C PHE A 70 6.10 -13.39 5.02
N SER A 71 6.11 -14.42 5.83
CA SER A 71 4.92 -15.17 6.22
C SER A 71 4.89 -15.36 7.73
N GLU A 72 3.76 -14.99 8.37
CA GLU A 72 3.57 -15.11 9.83
C GLU A 72 4.60 -14.31 10.63
N VAL A 73 4.85 -13.07 10.22
CA VAL A 73 5.87 -12.21 10.83
C VAL A 73 5.24 -11.22 11.80
N PHE A 74 5.84 -11.10 12.99
CA PHE A 74 5.54 -10.02 13.93
C PHE A 74 6.45 -8.84 13.66
N ALA A 75 5.85 -7.66 13.47
CA ALA A 75 6.57 -6.42 13.14
C ALA A 75 6.05 -5.25 14.00
N ASN A 76 5.90 -5.48 15.31
CA ASN A 76 5.44 -4.45 16.23
C ASN A 76 6.51 -3.37 16.40
N ASP A 77 6.13 -2.11 16.24
CA ASP A 77 7.05 -0.95 16.37
C ASP A 77 8.29 -1.05 15.46
N THR A 78 8.14 -1.68 14.29
CA THR A 78 9.22 -1.81 13.30
C THR A 78 9.34 -0.54 12.47
N ASP A 79 10.57 -0.06 12.29
CA ASP A 79 10.88 1.10 11.46
C ASP A 79 11.34 0.68 10.06
N LEU A 80 10.53 1.01 9.05
CA LEU A 80 10.79 0.85 7.62
C LEU A 80 10.90 2.22 6.92
N ALA A 81 11.26 3.29 7.64
CA ALA A 81 11.41 4.61 7.04
C ALA A 81 12.40 4.58 5.88
N ALA A 82 12.00 5.15 4.73
CA ALA A 82 12.79 5.15 3.50
C ALA A 82 13.17 3.74 2.96
N ALA A 83 12.57 2.67 3.48
CA ALA A 83 12.81 1.32 2.97
C ALA A 83 12.29 1.16 1.54
N ARG A 84 12.84 0.20 0.80
CA ARG A 84 12.45 -0.14 -0.55
C ARG A 84 12.02 -1.59 -0.63
N LEU A 85 10.79 -1.84 -0.99
CA LEU A 85 10.23 -3.16 -1.22
C LEU A 85 9.88 -3.30 -2.69
N VAL A 86 10.46 -4.29 -3.37
CA VAL A 86 10.20 -4.58 -4.79
C VAL A 86 9.96 -6.07 -4.93
N ASP A 87 8.87 -6.42 -5.62
CA ASP A 87 8.48 -7.82 -5.82
C ASP A 87 8.38 -8.59 -4.50
N CYS A 88 7.67 -8.02 -3.52
CA CYS A 88 7.56 -8.60 -2.19
C CYS A 88 6.13 -9.06 -1.87
N ARG A 89 6.04 -10.17 -1.12
CA ARG A 89 4.78 -10.66 -0.57
C ARG A 89 4.85 -10.73 0.95
N LEU A 90 3.97 -9.99 1.61
CA LEU A 90 3.81 -9.95 3.06
C LEU A 90 2.48 -10.64 3.40
N GLU A 91 2.55 -11.77 4.03
CA GLU A 91 1.40 -12.62 4.31
C GLU A 91 1.30 -12.91 5.81
N ARG A 92 0.13 -12.70 6.39
CA ARG A 92 -0.11 -12.85 7.84
C ARG A 92 0.86 -12.02 8.70
N LEU A 93 1.19 -10.80 8.23
CA LEU A 93 1.95 -9.83 9.00
C LEU A 93 1.09 -9.30 10.15
N SER A 94 1.66 -9.23 11.34
CA SER A 94 1.02 -8.65 12.52
C SER A 94 1.86 -7.53 13.10
N ALA A 95 1.30 -6.32 13.17
CA ALA A 95 1.95 -5.16 13.75
C ALA A 95 0.95 -4.33 14.57
N THR A 96 1.34 -3.88 15.75
CA THR A 96 0.62 -2.84 16.49
C THR A 96 0.83 -1.48 15.87
N TYR A 97 2.07 -1.19 15.47
CA TYR A 97 2.49 0.02 14.79
C TYR A 97 3.57 -0.33 13.76
N LEU A 98 3.40 0.16 12.53
CA LEU A 98 4.36 0.00 11.45
C LEU A 98 4.71 1.37 10.89
N HIS A 99 5.98 1.74 11.01
CA HIS A 99 6.48 3.03 10.55
C HIS A 99 7.23 2.89 9.23
N SER A 100 6.67 3.40 8.15
CA SER A 100 7.25 3.26 6.79
C SER A 100 7.13 4.54 5.96
N PRO A 101 7.40 5.73 6.50
CA PRO A 101 7.32 6.97 5.75
C PRO A 101 8.43 7.04 4.70
N ARG A 102 8.15 7.75 3.60
CA ARG A 102 9.09 7.98 2.49
C ARG A 102 9.67 6.69 1.90
N SER A 103 9.00 5.57 2.11
CA SER A 103 9.39 4.27 1.57
C SER A 103 8.89 4.08 0.13
N THR A 104 9.44 3.11 -0.57
CA THR A 104 9.04 2.74 -1.92
C THR A 104 8.46 1.33 -1.91
N TRP A 105 7.26 1.16 -2.46
CA TRP A 105 6.54 -0.11 -2.53
C TRP A 105 6.19 -0.39 -3.98
N ARG A 106 6.88 -1.32 -4.63
CA ARG A 106 6.65 -1.70 -6.03
C ARG A 106 6.35 -3.17 -6.16
N THR A 107 5.23 -3.49 -6.79
CA THR A 107 4.78 -4.86 -6.97
C THR A 107 4.74 -5.60 -5.63
N VAL A 108 3.97 -5.08 -4.70
CA VAL A 108 3.88 -5.64 -3.35
C VAL A 108 2.48 -6.15 -3.07
N GLU A 109 2.41 -7.31 -2.43
CA GLU A 109 1.17 -7.87 -1.91
C GLU A 109 1.21 -7.92 -0.38
N LEU A 110 0.20 -7.32 0.26
CA LEU A 110 -0.07 -7.43 1.70
C LEU A 110 -1.37 -8.22 1.87
N VAL A 111 -1.26 -9.44 2.37
CA VAL A 111 -2.36 -10.39 2.41
C VAL A 111 -2.60 -10.92 3.81
N ASP A 112 -3.87 -11.12 4.20
CA ASP A 112 -4.29 -11.72 5.48
C ASP A 112 -3.69 -11.06 6.74
N SER A 113 -3.34 -9.78 6.66
CA SER A 113 -2.49 -9.10 7.64
C SER A 113 -3.28 -8.20 8.59
N ARG A 114 -2.67 -7.90 9.75
CA ARG A 114 -3.25 -7.01 10.76
C ARG A 114 -2.24 -5.95 11.16
N ILE A 115 -2.61 -4.69 10.98
CA ILE A 115 -1.79 -3.54 11.37
C ILE A 115 -2.68 -2.57 12.16
N GLY A 116 -2.31 -2.30 13.40
CA GLY A 116 -3.05 -1.37 14.27
C GLY A 116 -2.93 0.08 13.82
N ALA A 117 -1.72 0.53 13.60
CA ALA A 117 -1.44 1.82 12.97
C ALA A 117 -0.32 1.67 11.95
N TRP A 118 -0.56 2.17 10.74
CA TRP A 118 0.42 2.13 9.64
C TRP A 118 0.68 3.52 9.10
N GLU A 119 1.90 3.99 9.23
CA GLU A 119 2.34 5.26 8.67
C GLU A 119 3.13 5.04 7.39
N LEU A 120 2.49 5.32 6.26
CA LEU A 120 3.05 5.21 4.90
C LEU A 120 2.98 6.57 4.18
N TYR A 121 3.13 7.66 4.92
CA TYR A 121 3.07 9.00 4.35
C TYR A 121 4.32 9.36 3.54
N ASP A 122 4.16 10.25 2.55
CA ASP A 122 5.20 10.71 1.63
C ASP A 122 5.92 9.56 0.89
N ALA A 123 5.25 8.42 0.71
CA ALA A 123 5.80 7.23 0.07
C ALA A 123 5.57 7.24 -1.46
N ASP A 124 6.24 6.33 -2.16
CA ASP A 124 6.01 6.01 -3.58
C ASP A 124 5.48 4.58 -3.70
N VAL A 125 4.24 4.45 -4.15
CA VAL A 125 3.53 3.18 -4.25
C VAL A 125 3.16 2.89 -5.69
N GLU A 126 3.64 1.76 -6.22
CA GLU A 126 3.34 1.29 -7.57
C GLU A 126 2.96 -0.20 -7.55
N SER A 127 1.76 -0.52 -8.01
CA SER A 127 1.26 -1.91 -8.02
C SER A 127 1.21 -2.54 -6.62
N LEU A 128 0.35 -2.02 -5.74
CA LEU A 128 0.14 -2.55 -4.39
C LEU A 128 -1.23 -3.21 -4.29
N LEU A 129 -1.25 -4.45 -3.81
CA LEU A 129 -2.44 -5.16 -3.38
C LEU A 129 -2.51 -5.23 -1.86
N MET A 130 -3.63 -4.83 -1.28
CA MET A 130 -3.99 -5.11 0.10
C MET A 130 -5.24 -5.99 0.10
N GLU A 131 -5.12 -7.23 0.54
CA GLU A 131 -6.22 -8.19 0.49
C GLU A 131 -6.47 -8.85 1.84
N ASN A 132 -7.75 -8.94 2.22
CA ASN A 132 -8.22 -9.59 3.44
C ASN A 132 -7.53 -9.07 4.72
N CYS A 133 -7.23 -7.77 4.76
CA CYS A 133 -6.51 -7.14 5.86
C CYS A 133 -7.45 -6.51 6.89
N ARG A 134 -6.90 -6.31 8.09
CA ARG A 134 -7.50 -5.47 9.13
C ARG A 134 -6.52 -4.36 9.49
N LEU A 135 -6.85 -3.16 9.11
CA LEU A 135 -6.04 -1.98 9.32
C LEU A 135 -6.78 -1.03 10.27
N GLY A 136 -6.14 -0.59 11.32
CA GLY A 136 -6.68 0.42 12.22
C GLY A 136 -6.55 1.80 11.60
N PHE A 137 -5.56 2.58 12.02
CA PHE A 137 -5.21 3.85 11.39
C PHE A 137 -4.23 3.60 10.24
N THR A 138 -4.54 4.11 9.06
CA THR A 138 -3.66 4.00 7.88
C THR A 138 -3.46 5.38 7.28
N ASN A 139 -2.23 5.85 7.31
CA ASN A 139 -1.84 7.17 6.85
C ASN A 139 -1.09 7.08 5.51
N LEU A 140 -1.74 7.51 4.43
CA LEU A 140 -1.18 7.63 3.08
C LEU A 140 -1.07 9.11 2.65
N ALA A 141 -0.98 10.03 3.61
CA ALA A 141 -0.90 11.45 3.30
C ALA A 141 0.37 11.78 2.48
N GLY A 142 0.23 12.62 1.45
CA GLY A 142 1.34 13.01 0.59
C GLY A 142 1.94 11.90 -0.28
N THR A 143 1.37 10.69 -0.25
CA THR A 143 1.88 9.54 -1.00
C THR A 143 1.55 9.67 -2.48
N THR A 144 2.51 9.31 -3.35
CA THR A 144 2.26 9.09 -4.77
C THR A 144 1.85 7.64 -4.98
N VAL A 145 0.67 7.42 -5.57
CA VAL A 145 0.10 6.08 -5.74
C VAL A 145 -0.21 5.81 -7.20
N ARG A 146 0.30 4.71 -7.74
CA ARG A 146 -0.10 4.15 -9.03
C ARG A 146 -0.50 2.70 -8.85
N ASP A 147 -1.71 2.35 -9.32
CA ASP A 147 -2.20 0.98 -9.27
C ASP A 147 -2.31 0.40 -7.86
N LEU A 148 -3.27 0.90 -7.08
CA LEU A 148 -3.61 0.38 -5.76
C LEU A 148 -4.96 -0.34 -5.79
N LEU A 149 -4.96 -1.59 -5.37
CA LEU A 149 -6.18 -2.34 -5.10
C LEU A 149 -6.26 -2.70 -3.61
N ILE A 150 -7.34 -2.29 -2.98
CA ILE A 150 -7.68 -2.71 -1.63
C ILE A 150 -8.95 -3.56 -1.74
N ARG A 151 -8.86 -4.83 -1.34
CA ARG A 151 -9.95 -5.78 -1.50
C ARG A 151 -10.24 -6.55 -0.22
N ALA A 152 -11.52 -6.82 0.05
CA ALA A 152 -11.98 -7.59 1.21
C ALA A 152 -11.37 -7.11 2.54
N THR A 153 -11.05 -5.82 2.66
CA THR A 153 -10.25 -5.24 3.74
C THR A 153 -11.10 -4.29 4.59
N ARG A 154 -10.86 -4.34 5.89
CA ARG A 154 -11.44 -3.39 6.84
C ARG A 154 -10.37 -2.40 7.28
N ILE A 155 -10.69 -1.10 7.18
CA ILE A 155 -9.85 0.02 7.62
C ILE A 155 -10.71 0.86 8.58
N ASP A 156 -10.25 1.06 9.81
CA ASP A 156 -11.02 1.86 10.76
C ASP A 156 -10.87 3.36 10.47
N GLU A 157 -9.67 3.83 10.13
CA GLU A 157 -9.42 5.21 9.72
C GLU A 157 -8.36 5.26 8.61
N LEU A 158 -8.69 5.94 7.50
CA LEU A 158 -7.82 6.10 6.33
C LEU A 158 -7.59 7.58 6.03
N ASP A 159 -6.33 8.01 6.04
CA ASP A 159 -5.93 9.36 5.67
C ASP A 159 -5.28 9.37 4.27
N LEU A 160 -5.92 10.05 3.34
CA LEU A 160 -5.48 10.27 1.96
C LEU A 160 -5.21 11.76 1.68
N SER A 161 -4.92 12.54 2.71
CA SER A 161 -4.69 13.98 2.55
C SER A 161 -3.46 14.25 1.68
N GLY A 162 -3.60 15.10 0.67
CA GLY A 162 -2.50 15.43 -0.24
C GLY A 162 -2.01 14.29 -1.15
N ILE A 163 -2.73 13.19 -1.21
CA ILE A 163 -2.36 12.05 -2.08
C ILE A 163 -2.37 12.46 -3.57
N ASP A 164 -1.40 11.98 -4.33
CA ASP A 164 -1.41 11.98 -5.79
C ASP A 164 -1.62 10.55 -6.30
N ALA A 165 -2.86 10.24 -6.69
CA ALA A 165 -3.26 8.88 -6.95
C ALA A 165 -3.80 8.65 -8.35
N GLN A 166 -3.39 7.55 -8.96
CA GLN A 166 -3.89 7.07 -10.25
C GLN A 166 -4.30 5.60 -10.11
N ARG A 167 -5.50 5.27 -10.59
CA ARG A 167 -6.02 3.90 -10.62
C ARG A 167 -6.05 3.24 -9.23
N VAL A 168 -6.74 3.88 -8.31
CA VAL A 168 -7.04 3.33 -6.99
C VAL A 168 -8.44 2.71 -6.99
N ARG A 169 -8.56 1.52 -6.40
CA ARG A 169 -9.82 0.80 -6.33
C ARG A 169 -10.02 0.13 -4.98
N PHE A 170 -11.22 0.25 -4.47
CA PHE A 170 -11.68 -0.45 -3.28
C PHE A 170 -12.76 -1.46 -3.69
N GLU A 171 -12.57 -2.72 -3.33
CA GLU A 171 -13.50 -3.82 -3.60
C GLU A 171 -13.87 -4.52 -2.29
N ASP A 172 -15.16 -4.61 -1.99
CA ASP A 172 -15.67 -5.29 -0.79
C ASP A 172 -15.04 -4.80 0.52
N CYS A 173 -14.71 -3.50 0.58
CA CYS A 173 -14.04 -2.88 1.71
C CYS A 173 -15.01 -2.20 2.67
N ARG A 174 -14.58 -2.09 3.92
CA ARG A 174 -15.24 -1.25 4.92
C ARG A 174 -14.25 -0.23 5.45
N VAL A 175 -14.51 1.05 5.22
CA VAL A 175 -13.74 2.17 5.77
C VAL A 175 -14.62 2.91 6.77
N GLY A 176 -14.15 3.03 8.02
CA GLY A 176 -14.87 3.70 9.09
C GLY A 176 -14.82 5.21 8.95
N THR A 177 -13.63 5.79 8.87
CA THR A 177 -13.40 7.22 8.66
C THR A 177 -12.45 7.41 7.49
N LEU A 178 -12.81 8.30 6.56
CA LEU A 178 -11.95 8.69 5.44
C LEU A 178 -11.61 10.18 5.55
N ARG A 179 -10.32 10.51 5.54
CA ARG A 179 -9.84 11.89 5.39
C ARG A 179 -9.31 12.06 3.97
N LEU A 180 -9.78 13.11 3.30
CA LEU A 180 -9.39 13.43 1.93
C LEU A 180 -9.34 14.96 1.79
N HIS A 181 -8.16 15.54 1.81
CA HIS A 181 -7.96 16.98 1.66
C HIS A 181 -6.82 17.25 0.67
N GLY A 182 -7.07 18.06 -0.35
CA GLY A 182 -6.02 18.62 -1.22
C GLY A 182 -5.28 17.60 -2.08
N GLY A 183 -5.82 16.42 -2.30
CA GLY A 183 -5.23 15.40 -3.17
C GLY A 183 -5.79 15.42 -4.59
N SER A 184 -5.15 14.65 -5.50
CA SER A 184 -5.66 14.27 -6.81
C SER A 184 -5.91 12.75 -6.86
N LEU A 185 -7.08 12.36 -7.41
CA LEU A 185 -7.53 10.98 -7.55
C LEU A 185 -7.91 10.68 -9.00
#